data_e9f7fbc0053ec553ed6462bb36778d68
#
_entry.id   e9f7fbc0053ec553ed6462bb36778d68
#
_cell.length_a   1.000
_cell.length_b   1.000
_cell.length_c   1.000
_cell.angle_alpha   90.00
_cell.angle_beta   90.00
_cell.angle_gamma   90.00
#
_symmetry.space_group_name_H-M   'P 1'
#
loop_
_entity.id
_entity.type
_entity.pdbx_description
1 polymer ?
#
loop_
_entity_poly.entity_id
_entity_poly.type
_entity_poly.pdbx_seq_one_letter_code
_entity_poly.pdbx_strand_id
1 'polypeptide(L)'
;MPGLPPLLEAVLSVGTELELRATLQRIVDAAAELTGARYAVLGMRDPARDGLVRIRTASPRFPETGPPSEESPSPGRREPREVDICLDVPIRVDDEVFGNLCLADKSTGPVTREDEQVVRLLAAQAGIAIANARLYETARQRERWIEGAAAVTTTLLSGGTAADALTTVAEHARVLAGASAGIILKPTAEGGMEIVVVSTPGDPAGIVGTTIAPGSPVLEQLLGGEPVFIEDSATDPRMTTPVRSRFGPSMMLPLQTEGRLIGTLALPRGRGDRPYTEVERLLATQFASQVALALVLADARHSRELLAVYEDRDRIARDLHDLVVQRLFATGMMLESTQRRNAANEGGDGQAEEVSATLGRAVDELEATVQEVRTAIFALQQPPADAPTTFRGKVLRETAGAAAVLGVQPSTRFTGPVENRITDPVAGRLLSVLRRALAGASRRSGVSRIEVAVDVTVTLPDGRPGVRLTVHDDGTPNGASADPDVTWQSPL
;
A
#
# COMPACT_ATOMS: atom_id res chain seq x y z
N MET A 1 -46.24 40.57 14.41
CA MET A 1 -45.47 40.00 13.29
C MET A 1 -46.07 38.63 13.01
N PRO A 2 -46.73 38.39 11.89
CA PRO A 2 -47.15 37.05 11.55
C PRO A 2 -45.90 36.23 11.29
N GLY A 3 -45.77 35.12 12.02
CA GLY A 3 -44.68 34.18 11.83
C GLY A 3 -44.61 33.69 10.38
N LEU A 4 -43.40 33.53 9.85
CA LEU A 4 -43.15 32.88 8.57
C LEU A 4 -44.00 31.59 8.51
N PRO A 5 -44.64 31.29 7.36
CA PRO A 5 -45.40 30.05 7.23
C PRO A 5 -44.52 28.85 7.59
N PRO A 6 -45.02 27.84 8.31
CA PRO A 6 -44.27 26.65 8.70
C PRO A 6 -43.55 25.95 7.54
N LEU A 7 -44.01 26.20 6.33
CA LEU A 7 -43.36 25.74 5.06
C LEU A 7 -41.98 26.34 4.82
N LEU A 8 -41.70 27.57 5.25
CA LEU A 8 -40.40 28.20 5.00
C LEU A 8 -39.34 27.78 6.02
N GLU A 9 -39.75 27.46 7.27
CA GLU A 9 -38.84 26.91 8.28
C GLU A 9 -38.43 25.48 7.94
N ALA A 10 -39.30 24.68 7.32
CA ALA A 10 -38.99 23.32 6.88
C ALA A 10 -37.96 23.27 5.76
N VAL A 11 -37.80 24.33 4.94
CA VAL A 11 -36.92 24.40 3.79
C VAL A 11 -35.47 24.73 4.17
N LEU A 12 -35.21 25.31 5.34
CA LEU A 12 -33.91 25.86 5.72
C LEU A 12 -33.04 24.93 6.57
N SER A 13 -33.51 23.75 6.98
CA SER A 13 -32.76 22.81 7.81
C SER A 13 -32.42 21.52 7.07
N VAL A 14 -31.31 21.47 6.36
CA VAL A 14 -30.82 20.24 5.71
C VAL A 14 -29.37 20.05 6.07
N GLY A 15 -29.04 19.00 6.83
CA GLY A 15 -27.65 18.69 7.18
C GLY A 15 -27.36 17.25 7.55
N THR A 16 -28.25 16.48 8.17
CA THR A 16 -27.96 15.11 8.60
C THR A 16 -29.14 14.16 8.31
N GLU A 17 -28.92 12.83 8.37
CA GLU A 17 -29.99 11.83 8.24
C GLU A 17 -31.10 12.03 9.27
N LEU A 18 -30.77 12.47 10.48
CA LEU A 18 -31.71 12.85 11.53
C LEU A 18 -32.52 14.08 11.13
N GLU A 19 -31.90 15.06 10.48
CA GLU A 19 -32.57 16.28 10.00
C GLU A 19 -33.48 15.98 8.80
N LEU A 20 -33.08 15.09 7.88
CA LEU A 20 -33.91 14.62 6.79
C LEU A 20 -35.19 13.96 7.36
N ARG A 21 -35.07 13.03 8.31
CA ARG A 21 -36.19 12.36 8.95
C ARG A 21 -37.13 13.36 9.64
N ALA A 22 -36.56 14.31 10.37
CA ALA A 22 -37.32 15.36 11.04
C ALA A 22 -38.06 16.29 10.05
N THR A 23 -37.39 16.58 8.90
CA THR A 23 -38.00 17.39 7.83
C THR A 23 -39.13 16.64 7.14
N LEU A 24 -38.93 15.36 6.80
CA LEU A 24 -39.99 14.54 6.21
C LEU A 24 -41.17 14.34 7.18
N GLN A 25 -40.89 14.18 8.47
CA GLN A 25 -41.95 14.10 9.48
C GLN A 25 -42.78 15.38 9.50
N ARG A 26 -42.17 16.56 9.50
CA ARG A 26 -42.90 17.85 9.45
C ARG A 26 -43.73 17.99 8.17
N ILE A 27 -43.25 17.50 7.04
CA ILE A 27 -44.01 17.51 5.78
C ILE A 27 -45.25 16.61 5.91
N VAL A 28 -45.11 15.44 6.51
CA VAL A 28 -46.22 14.49 6.72
C VAL A 28 -47.22 15.08 7.66
N ASP A 29 -46.78 15.71 8.78
CA ASP A 29 -47.61 16.35 9.76
C ASP A 29 -48.39 17.53 9.14
N ALA A 30 -47.73 18.37 8.36
CA ALA A 30 -48.34 19.47 7.62
C ALA A 30 -49.38 18.97 6.58
N ALA A 31 -49.09 17.85 5.90
CA ALA A 31 -50.05 17.26 4.96
C ALA A 31 -51.33 16.83 5.64
N ALA A 32 -51.25 16.19 6.79
CA ALA A 32 -52.41 15.82 7.59
C ALA A 32 -53.19 17.04 8.13
N GLU A 33 -52.48 18.05 8.65
CA GLU A 33 -53.08 19.24 9.24
C GLU A 33 -53.82 20.12 8.20
N LEU A 34 -53.14 20.40 7.08
CA LEU A 34 -53.65 21.29 6.04
C LEU A 34 -54.84 20.69 5.27
N THR A 35 -54.86 19.37 5.11
CA THR A 35 -55.95 18.68 4.39
C THR A 35 -57.07 18.17 5.30
N GLY A 36 -56.89 18.19 6.62
CA GLY A 36 -57.82 17.59 7.57
C GLY A 36 -57.89 16.07 7.47
N ALA A 37 -56.88 15.42 6.88
CA ALA A 37 -56.79 13.97 6.87
C ALA A 37 -56.39 13.43 8.24
N ARG A 38 -56.94 12.25 8.59
CA ARG A 38 -56.65 11.59 9.86
C ARG A 38 -55.21 11.03 9.85
N TYR A 39 -54.79 10.51 8.71
CA TYR A 39 -53.45 9.96 8.51
C TYR A 39 -52.81 10.54 7.27
N ALA A 40 -51.52 10.85 7.37
CA ALA A 40 -50.64 11.04 6.25
C ALA A 40 -49.46 10.06 6.37
N VAL A 41 -49.05 9.48 5.25
CA VAL A 41 -48.01 8.50 5.21
C VAL A 41 -47.05 8.83 4.05
N LEU A 42 -45.77 8.96 4.36
CA LEU A 42 -44.73 9.05 3.38
C LEU A 42 -44.03 7.68 3.28
N GLY A 43 -44.16 7.04 2.14
CA GLY A 43 -43.49 5.79 1.83
C GLY A 43 -42.29 6.05 0.92
N MET A 44 -41.08 5.64 1.31
CA MET A 44 -39.88 5.70 0.47
C MET A 44 -39.38 4.30 0.20
N ARG A 45 -38.86 4.09 -1.01
CA ARG A 45 -38.13 2.88 -1.34
C ARG A 45 -36.71 3.02 -0.80
N ASP A 46 -36.28 2.10 0.08
CA ASP A 46 -34.90 2.03 0.51
C ASP A 46 -34.10 1.22 -0.52
N PRO A 47 -33.23 1.84 -1.32
CA PRO A 47 -32.42 1.12 -2.30
C PRO A 47 -31.42 0.15 -1.66
N ALA A 48 -31.17 0.26 -0.35
CA ALA A 48 -30.23 -0.58 0.38
C ALA A 48 -30.87 -1.82 1.03
N ARG A 49 -32.17 -1.81 1.21
CA ARG A 49 -32.91 -2.87 1.94
C ARG A 49 -34.16 -3.22 1.20
N ASP A 50 -34.24 -3.56 0.02
CA ASP A 50 -35.46 -3.99 -0.73
C ASP A 50 -36.81 -3.87 0.05
N GLY A 51 -36.93 -2.83 0.87
CA GLY A 51 -37.99 -2.54 1.82
C GLY A 51 -38.54 -1.12 1.71
N LEU A 52 -39.79 -0.94 2.07
CA LEU A 52 -40.44 0.37 2.17
C LEU A 52 -40.20 0.96 3.55
N VAL A 53 -39.43 2.05 3.62
CA VAL A 53 -39.39 2.91 4.82
C VAL A 53 -40.69 3.76 4.85
N ARG A 54 -41.50 3.63 5.90
CA ARG A 54 -42.75 4.37 6.05
C ARG A 54 -42.60 5.36 7.19
N ILE A 55 -42.80 6.64 6.92
CA ILE A 55 -43.00 7.68 7.91
C ILE A 55 -44.51 7.92 7.99
N ARG A 56 -45.08 7.78 9.17
CA ARG A 56 -46.51 7.96 9.42
C ARG A 56 -46.76 9.06 10.44
N THR A 57 -47.81 9.79 10.26
CA THR A 57 -48.37 10.63 11.34
C THR A 57 -49.85 10.32 11.52
N ALA A 58 -50.32 10.45 12.77
CA ALA A 58 -51.73 10.58 13.06
C ALA A 58 -52.00 12.06 13.42
N SER A 59 -53.01 12.66 12.88
CA SER A 59 -53.40 14.02 13.24
C SER A 59 -53.63 14.10 14.76
N PRO A 60 -53.08 15.12 15.46
CA PRO A 60 -53.33 15.31 16.91
C PRO A 60 -54.82 15.48 17.27
N ARG A 61 -55.68 15.76 16.28
CA ARG A 61 -57.13 15.80 16.45
C ARG A 61 -57.80 14.44 16.63
N PHE A 62 -57.08 13.36 16.32
CA PHE A 62 -57.55 11.98 16.43
C PHE A 62 -56.49 11.11 17.10
N PRO A 63 -56.33 11.21 18.44
CA PRO A 63 -55.35 10.42 19.16
C PRO A 63 -55.64 8.93 18.96
N GLU A 64 -54.62 8.17 18.60
CA GLU A 64 -54.71 6.72 18.49
C GLU A 64 -54.97 6.11 19.87
N THR A 65 -55.97 5.26 19.96
CA THR A 65 -56.15 4.37 21.10
C THR A 65 -55.21 3.16 20.93
N GLY A 66 -53.96 3.31 21.35
CA GLY A 66 -52.99 2.24 21.51
C GLY A 66 -51.86 2.25 20.50
N PRO A 67 -50.61 1.95 20.92
CA PRO A 67 -49.45 1.89 20.03
C PRO A 67 -49.53 0.65 19.12
N PRO A 68 -49.12 0.73 17.82
CA PRO A 68 -48.90 -0.44 17.01
C PRO A 68 -47.67 -1.15 17.52
N SER A 69 -47.85 -2.32 18.13
CA SER A 69 -46.74 -3.20 18.56
C SER A 69 -45.97 -3.74 17.33
N GLU A 70 -44.69 -3.53 17.33
CA GLU A 70 -43.72 -4.27 16.52
C GLU A 70 -43.61 -5.73 17.03
N GLU A 71 -44.63 -6.55 16.87
CA GLU A 71 -44.52 -7.98 17.17
C GLU A 71 -45.10 -8.81 16.06
N SER A 72 -44.33 -9.86 15.75
CA SER A 72 -44.58 -10.95 14.75
C SER A 72 -46.03 -11.40 14.66
N PRO A 73 -46.54 -11.82 13.50
CA PRO A 73 -47.89 -12.27 13.31
C PRO A 73 -48.15 -13.58 14.05
N SER A 74 -48.87 -13.48 15.16
CA SER A 74 -49.51 -14.64 15.78
C SER A 74 -50.80 -14.97 14.99
N PRO A 75 -51.04 -16.25 14.65
CA PRO A 75 -52.21 -16.66 13.90
C PRO A 75 -53.47 -16.46 14.76
N GLY A 76 -54.29 -15.47 14.40
CA GLY A 76 -55.58 -15.19 15.06
C GLY A 76 -55.95 -13.73 15.23
N ARG A 77 -55.14 -12.76 14.84
CA ARG A 77 -55.46 -11.33 14.94
C ARG A 77 -56.07 -10.83 13.63
N ARG A 78 -57.21 -10.13 13.78
CA ARG A 78 -57.95 -9.46 12.71
C ARG A 78 -56.99 -8.70 11.78
N GLU A 79 -57.18 -8.89 10.48
CA GLU A 79 -56.52 -8.12 9.42
C GLU A 79 -56.56 -6.62 9.75
N PRO A 80 -55.45 -5.87 9.52
CA PRO A 80 -55.48 -4.43 9.66
C PRO A 80 -56.61 -3.91 8.75
N ARG A 81 -57.53 -3.09 9.29
CA ARG A 81 -58.56 -2.40 8.51
C ARG A 81 -57.83 -1.77 7.33
N GLU A 82 -58.32 -2.09 6.12
CA GLU A 82 -57.91 -1.45 4.88
C GLU A 82 -58.09 0.05 5.09
N VAL A 83 -56.98 0.79 5.21
CA VAL A 83 -57.01 2.24 5.37
C VAL A 83 -57.33 2.79 4.00
N ASP A 84 -58.46 3.44 3.87
CA ASP A 84 -58.94 3.95 2.59
C ASP A 84 -58.04 5.10 2.14
N ILE A 85 -57.13 4.82 1.21
CA ILE A 85 -56.21 5.81 0.65
C ILE A 85 -57.03 6.75 -0.23
N CYS A 86 -57.17 8.00 0.24
CA CYS A 86 -57.96 8.99 -0.46
C CYS A 86 -57.17 9.74 -1.55
N LEU A 87 -55.84 9.84 -1.38
CA LEU A 87 -54.93 10.54 -2.32
C LEU A 87 -53.54 9.96 -2.21
N ASP A 88 -52.91 9.71 -3.37
CA ASP A 88 -51.54 9.24 -3.49
C ASP A 88 -50.76 10.11 -4.49
N VAL A 89 -49.70 10.76 -4.03
CA VAL A 89 -48.89 11.68 -4.84
C VAL A 89 -47.44 11.23 -4.85
N PRO A 90 -46.83 11.00 -6.04
CA PRO A 90 -45.44 10.58 -6.12
C PRO A 90 -44.49 11.71 -5.72
N ILE A 91 -43.47 11.35 -4.93
CA ILE A 91 -42.33 12.19 -4.60
C ILE A 91 -41.26 11.95 -5.67
N ARG A 92 -40.93 12.97 -6.42
CA ARG A 92 -39.95 12.91 -7.54
C ARG A 92 -38.68 13.69 -7.21
N VAL A 93 -37.58 13.12 -7.64
CA VAL A 93 -36.24 13.75 -7.65
C VAL A 93 -35.64 13.46 -9.01
N ASP A 94 -35.26 14.46 -9.78
CA ASP A 94 -34.68 14.32 -11.12
C ASP A 94 -35.40 13.31 -12.03
N ASP A 95 -36.74 13.39 -12.11
CA ASP A 95 -37.64 12.47 -12.84
C ASP A 95 -37.77 11.03 -12.31
N GLU A 96 -37.00 10.62 -11.31
CA GLU A 96 -37.16 9.36 -10.60
C GLU A 96 -38.22 9.46 -9.48
N VAL A 97 -39.04 8.42 -9.33
CA VAL A 97 -39.99 8.33 -8.22
C VAL A 97 -39.33 7.63 -7.03
N PHE A 98 -39.08 8.40 -5.98
CA PHE A 98 -38.44 7.92 -4.74
C PHE A 98 -39.41 7.38 -3.71
N GLY A 99 -40.67 7.73 -3.85
CA GLY A 99 -41.67 7.33 -2.91
C GLY A 99 -43.01 8.03 -3.19
N ASN A 100 -43.91 7.87 -2.26
CA ASN A 100 -45.26 8.45 -2.36
C ASN A 100 -45.66 9.13 -1.04
N LEU A 101 -46.35 10.25 -1.15
CA LEU A 101 -47.04 10.90 -0.04
C LEU A 101 -48.53 10.59 -0.17
N CYS A 102 -49.07 9.82 0.79
CA CYS A 102 -50.44 9.33 0.77
C CYS A 102 -51.22 9.97 1.89
N LEU A 103 -52.47 10.35 1.61
CA LEU A 103 -53.47 10.72 2.61
C LEU A 103 -54.48 9.60 2.75
N ALA A 104 -54.94 9.39 3.99
CA ALA A 104 -55.96 8.40 4.31
C ALA A 104 -56.92 8.90 5.37
N ASP A 105 -58.16 8.41 5.27
CA ASP A 105 -59.22 8.66 6.24
C ASP A 105 -59.49 10.18 6.47
N LYS A 106 -59.88 10.88 5.38
CA LYS A 106 -60.25 12.31 5.47
C LYS A 106 -61.62 12.48 6.14
N SER A 107 -61.61 13.13 7.30
CA SER A 107 -62.82 13.33 8.12
C SER A 107 -63.72 14.48 7.64
N THR A 108 -63.21 15.36 6.77
CA THR A 108 -63.88 16.61 6.34
C THR A 108 -64.55 16.51 4.98
N GLY A 109 -64.85 15.31 4.50
CA GLY A 109 -65.46 15.07 3.17
C GLY A 109 -64.50 14.56 2.10
N PRO A 110 -64.89 14.53 0.83
CA PRO A 110 -64.02 14.04 -0.25
C PRO A 110 -62.80 14.92 -0.46
N VAL A 111 -61.73 14.35 -1.06
CA VAL A 111 -60.55 15.08 -1.44
C VAL A 111 -60.86 16.16 -2.46
N THR A 112 -60.48 17.40 -2.16
CA THR A 112 -60.69 18.55 -3.05
C THR A 112 -59.51 18.78 -3.96
N ARG A 113 -59.65 19.62 -4.96
CA ARG A 113 -58.54 20.06 -5.82
C ARG A 113 -57.49 20.86 -5.06
N GLU A 114 -57.89 21.59 -4.04
CA GLU A 114 -56.98 22.32 -3.13
C GLU A 114 -56.14 21.37 -2.31
N ASP A 115 -56.70 20.30 -1.77
CA ASP A 115 -55.97 19.25 -1.05
C ASP A 115 -54.90 18.61 -1.97
N GLU A 116 -55.27 18.29 -3.20
CA GLU A 116 -54.37 17.72 -4.17
C GLU A 116 -53.19 18.67 -4.49
N GLN A 117 -53.47 19.97 -4.66
CA GLN A 117 -52.45 20.97 -4.87
C GLN A 117 -51.47 21.11 -3.69
N VAL A 118 -52.01 21.14 -2.46
CA VAL A 118 -51.21 21.19 -1.24
C VAL A 118 -50.33 19.96 -1.10
N VAL A 119 -50.88 18.77 -1.31
CA VAL A 119 -50.09 17.53 -1.20
C VAL A 119 -49.02 17.42 -2.29
N ARG A 120 -49.33 17.86 -3.53
CA ARG A 120 -48.32 17.94 -4.61
C ARG A 120 -47.20 18.90 -4.27
N LEU A 121 -47.49 20.06 -3.68
CA LEU A 121 -46.50 21.01 -3.23
C LEU A 121 -45.60 20.41 -2.14
N LEU A 122 -46.22 19.75 -1.15
CA LEU A 122 -45.50 19.08 -0.06
C LEU A 122 -44.67 17.89 -0.56
N ALA A 123 -45.18 17.12 -1.53
CA ALA A 123 -44.41 16.05 -2.18
C ALA A 123 -43.20 16.57 -2.96
N ALA A 124 -43.36 17.72 -3.64
CA ALA A 124 -42.21 18.39 -4.30
C ALA A 124 -41.19 18.86 -3.29
N GLN A 125 -41.61 19.43 -2.15
CA GLN A 125 -40.69 19.83 -1.06
C GLN A 125 -39.96 18.61 -0.44
N ALA A 126 -40.66 17.49 -0.25
CA ALA A 126 -40.03 16.24 0.18
C ALA A 126 -38.95 15.76 -0.82
N GLY A 127 -39.25 15.86 -2.11
CA GLY A 127 -38.28 15.55 -3.17
C GLY A 127 -37.01 16.40 -3.08
N ILE A 128 -37.15 17.71 -2.91
CA ILE A 128 -36.03 18.62 -2.73
C ILE A 128 -35.22 18.28 -1.48
N ALA A 129 -35.86 17.99 -0.35
CA ALA A 129 -35.22 17.64 0.90
C ALA A 129 -34.40 16.32 0.75
N ILE A 130 -34.99 15.32 0.09
CA ILE A 130 -34.31 14.04 -0.20
C ILE A 130 -33.10 14.25 -1.14
N ALA A 131 -33.25 15.04 -2.20
CA ALA A 131 -32.16 15.36 -3.14
C ALA A 131 -30.98 16.03 -2.42
N ASN A 132 -31.28 17.05 -1.62
CA ASN A 132 -30.26 17.77 -0.87
C ASN A 132 -29.52 16.88 0.14
N ALA A 133 -30.26 16.04 0.88
CA ALA A 133 -29.63 15.10 1.82
C ALA A 133 -28.71 14.09 1.13
N ARG A 134 -29.09 13.60 -0.05
CA ARG A 134 -28.25 12.70 -0.86
C ARG A 134 -26.98 13.38 -1.37
N LEU A 135 -27.11 14.61 -1.88
CA LEU A 135 -25.97 15.40 -2.33
C LEU A 135 -24.99 15.64 -1.17
N TYR A 136 -25.52 16.01 0.00
CA TYR A 136 -24.70 16.23 1.19
C TYR A 136 -23.98 14.96 1.63
N GLU A 137 -24.67 13.82 1.71
CA GLU A 137 -24.06 12.55 2.10
C GLU A 137 -22.98 12.10 1.09
N THR A 138 -23.26 12.28 -0.21
CA THR A 138 -22.28 11.99 -1.26
C THR A 138 -21.04 12.88 -1.15
N ALA A 139 -21.23 14.19 -0.89
CA ALA A 139 -20.12 15.13 -0.69
C ALA A 139 -19.29 14.76 0.54
N ARG A 140 -19.95 14.48 1.67
CA ARG A 140 -19.31 14.05 2.91
C ARG A 140 -18.58 12.72 2.78
N GLN A 141 -19.13 11.78 2.03
CA GLN A 141 -18.47 10.51 1.74
C GLN A 141 -17.21 10.74 0.91
N ARG A 142 -17.26 11.61 -0.12
CA ARG A 142 -16.09 11.98 -0.92
C ARG A 142 -15.01 12.66 -0.09
N GLU A 143 -15.38 13.57 0.81
CA GLU A 143 -14.46 14.24 1.73
C GLU A 143 -13.71 13.23 2.61
N ARG A 144 -14.43 12.31 3.25
CA ARG A 144 -13.82 11.24 4.08
C ARG A 144 -12.80 10.40 3.30
N TRP A 145 -13.10 10.07 2.03
CA TRP A 145 -12.17 9.31 1.19
C TRP A 145 -10.91 10.10 0.83
N ILE A 146 -11.06 11.40 0.55
CA ILE A 146 -9.92 12.30 0.26
C ILE A 146 -9.04 12.45 1.50
N GLU A 147 -9.63 12.73 2.66
CA GLU A 147 -8.91 12.84 3.93
C GLU A 147 -8.18 11.54 4.29
N GLY A 148 -8.86 10.40 4.13
CA GLY A 148 -8.26 9.09 4.36
C GLY A 148 -7.09 8.79 3.44
N ALA A 149 -7.18 9.14 2.16
CA ALA A 149 -6.08 8.98 1.22
C ALA A 149 -4.88 9.88 1.56
N ALA A 150 -5.14 11.12 1.98
CA ALA A 150 -4.10 12.05 2.43
C ALA A 150 -3.42 11.55 3.72
N ALA A 151 -4.17 11.05 4.69
CA ALA A 151 -3.65 10.49 5.93
C ALA A 151 -2.74 9.27 5.66
N VAL A 152 -3.20 8.34 4.81
CA VAL A 152 -2.41 7.18 4.38
C VAL A 152 -1.13 7.62 3.68
N THR A 153 -1.21 8.56 2.73
CA THR A 153 -0.05 9.07 1.99
C THR A 153 0.98 9.68 2.94
N THR A 154 0.52 10.48 3.91
CA THR A 154 1.39 11.09 4.93
C THR A 154 2.09 10.02 5.76
N THR A 155 1.38 9.00 6.21
CA THR A 155 1.94 7.89 7.01
C THR A 155 2.97 7.11 6.20
N LEU A 156 2.69 6.79 4.94
CA LEU A 156 3.60 6.08 4.04
C LEU A 156 4.91 6.85 3.81
N LEU A 157 4.83 8.18 3.71
CA LEU A 157 5.99 9.04 3.48
C LEU A 157 6.76 9.41 4.76
N SER A 158 6.23 9.14 5.96
CA SER A 158 6.89 9.49 7.23
C SER A 158 7.91 8.48 7.75
N GLY A 159 8.15 7.35 7.05
CA GLY A 159 9.31 6.48 7.29
C GLY A 159 9.04 5.25 8.16
N GLY A 160 7.85 4.67 8.11
CA GLY A 160 7.54 3.35 8.68
C GLY A 160 8.09 2.18 7.83
N THR A 161 8.05 0.95 8.36
CA THR A 161 8.39 -0.23 7.57
C THR A 161 7.35 -0.48 6.46
N ALA A 162 7.76 -1.15 5.38
CA ALA A 162 6.83 -1.49 4.29
C ALA A 162 5.63 -2.36 4.77
N ALA A 163 5.81 -3.16 5.81
CA ALA A 163 4.74 -3.97 6.41
C ALA A 163 3.74 -3.09 7.18
N ASP A 164 4.23 -2.13 7.98
CA ASP A 164 3.38 -1.18 8.72
C ASP A 164 2.58 -0.31 7.75
N ALA A 165 3.21 0.08 6.65
CA ALA A 165 2.59 0.84 5.57
C ALA A 165 1.37 0.12 4.97
N LEU A 166 1.53 -1.16 4.61
CA LEU A 166 0.44 -1.96 4.04
C LEU A 166 -0.69 -2.22 5.07
N THR A 167 -0.34 -2.40 6.33
CA THR A 167 -1.31 -2.56 7.42
C THR A 167 -2.16 -1.29 7.59
N THR A 168 -1.51 -0.12 7.56
CA THR A 168 -2.19 1.18 7.62
C THR A 168 -3.15 1.37 6.44
N VAL A 169 -2.72 1.02 5.22
CA VAL A 169 -3.58 1.07 4.02
C VAL A 169 -4.81 0.18 4.20
N ALA A 170 -4.62 -1.08 4.60
CA ALA A 170 -5.70 -2.03 4.77
C ALA A 170 -6.72 -1.57 5.82
N GLU A 171 -6.26 -1.00 6.93
CA GLU A 171 -7.11 -0.51 8.01
C GLU A 171 -7.93 0.71 7.60
N HIS A 172 -7.30 1.73 7.04
CA HIS A 172 -8.00 2.94 6.60
C HIS A 172 -9.02 2.62 5.50
N ALA A 173 -8.63 1.83 4.50
CA ALA A 173 -9.53 1.41 3.44
C ALA A 173 -10.74 0.63 3.98
N ARG A 174 -10.51 -0.28 4.93
CA ARG A 174 -11.58 -1.02 5.62
C ARG A 174 -12.60 -0.10 6.27
N VAL A 175 -12.12 0.88 7.05
CA VAL A 175 -12.98 1.83 7.76
C VAL A 175 -13.75 2.72 6.77
N LEU A 176 -13.08 3.26 5.75
CA LEU A 176 -13.69 4.13 4.74
C LEU A 176 -14.77 3.42 3.92
N ALA A 177 -14.53 2.16 3.55
CA ALA A 177 -15.45 1.35 2.76
C ALA A 177 -16.58 0.72 3.61
N GLY A 178 -16.52 0.82 4.93
CA GLY A 178 -17.40 0.06 5.83
C GLY A 178 -17.28 -1.45 5.59
N ALA A 179 -16.05 -1.93 5.32
CA ALA A 179 -15.80 -3.33 5.05
C ALA A 179 -15.55 -4.13 6.34
N SER A 180 -15.86 -5.42 6.32
CA SER A 180 -15.58 -6.35 7.42
C SER A 180 -14.09 -6.69 7.53
N ALA A 181 -13.36 -6.62 6.40
CA ALA A 181 -11.92 -6.75 6.37
C ALA A 181 -11.30 -5.85 5.30
N GLY A 182 -10.06 -5.40 5.55
CA GLY A 182 -9.17 -4.83 4.57
C GLY A 182 -8.02 -5.80 4.33
N ILE A 183 -7.83 -6.25 3.10
CA ILE A 183 -6.90 -7.32 2.75
C ILE A 183 -5.96 -6.83 1.66
N ILE A 184 -4.66 -7.01 1.86
CA ILE A 184 -3.66 -6.74 0.82
C ILE A 184 -3.10 -8.07 0.31
N LEU A 185 -3.13 -8.23 -1.01
CA LEU A 185 -2.51 -9.34 -1.71
C LEU A 185 -1.30 -8.84 -2.51
N LYS A 186 -0.26 -9.66 -2.56
CA LYS A 186 0.92 -9.41 -3.39
C LYS A 186 1.09 -10.49 -4.46
N PRO A 187 1.58 -10.13 -5.66
CA PRO A 187 1.93 -11.12 -6.68
C PRO A 187 3.03 -12.06 -6.18
N THR A 188 2.90 -13.36 -6.50
CA THR A 188 3.93 -14.38 -6.24
C THR A 188 4.78 -14.62 -7.48
N ALA A 189 5.98 -15.18 -7.30
CA ALA A 189 6.88 -15.52 -8.42
C ALA A 189 6.27 -16.55 -9.38
N GLU A 190 5.29 -17.32 -8.93
CA GLU A 190 4.61 -18.38 -9.67
C GLU A 190 3.42 -17.86 -10.49
N GLY A 191 3.19 -16.55 -10.49
CA GLY A 191 2.10 -15.90 -11.24
C GLY A 191 0.74 -15.91 -10.52
N GLY A 192 0.71 -16.28 -9.24
CA GLY A 192 -0.45 -16.19 -8.37
C GLY A 192 -0.44 -14.93 -7.51
N MET A 193 -1.28 -14.91 -6.47
CA MET A 193 -1.25 -13.90 -5.41
C MET A 193 -1.30 -14.52 -4.03
N GLU A 194 -0.68 -13.87 -3.05
CA GLU A 194 -0.68 -14.24 -1.64
C GLU A 194 -1.25 -13.12 -0.79
N ILE A 195 -2.10 -13.46 0.18
CA ILE A 195 -2.61 -12.54 1.19
C ILE A 195 -1.51 -12.26 2.22
N VAL A 196 -0.96 -11.05 2.21
CA VAL A 196 0.15 -10.66 3.08
C VAL A 196 -0.28 -9.83 4.29
N VAL A 197 -1.40 -9.11 4.19
CA VAL A 197 -1.95 -8.27 5.27
C VAL A 197 -3.44 -8.43 5.36
N VAL A 198 -3.95 -8.50 6.58
CA VAL A 198 -5.39 -8.50 6.90
C VAL A 198 -5.64 -7.57 8.09
N SER A 199 -6.50 -6.57 7.89
CA SER A 199 -7.08 -5.75 8.94
C SER A 199 -8.55 -6.14 9.13
N THR A 200 -8.91 -6.67 10.28
CA THR A 200 -10.28 -7.07 10.62
C THR A 200 -10.52 -6.91 12.12
N PRO A 201 -11.74 -6.54 12.57
CA PRO A 201 -12.11 -6.59 13.98
C PRO A 201 -12.22 -8.03 14.51
N GLY A 202 -12.40 -9.00 13.60
CA GLY A 202 -12.50 -10.41 13.93
C GLY A 202 -11.15 -11.13 13.93
N ASP A 203 -11.19 -12.47 13.99
CA ASP A 203 -9.99 -13.31 13.96
C ASP A 203 -9.39 -13.36 12.52
N PRO A 204 -8.16 -12.89 12.30
CA PRO A 204 -7.47 -12.97 11.02
C PRO A 204 -6.92 -14.38 10.71
N ALA A 205 -7.00 -15.32 11.68
CA ALA A 205 -6.45 -16.67 11.53
C ALA A 205 -7.00 -17.39 10.29
N GLY A 206 -6.11 -18.01 9.53
CA GLY A 206 -6.43 -18.73 8.31
C GLY A 206 -6.74 -17.86 7.10
N ILE A 207 -6.53 -16.54 7.17
CA ILE A 207 -6.64 -15.62 6.02
C ILE A 207 -5.24 -15.26 5.51
N VAL A 208 -4.35 -14.80 6.40
CA VAL A 208 -2.97 -14.48 6.04
C VAL A 208 -2.23 -15.72 5.53
N GLY A 209 -1.45 -15.59 4.47
CA GLY A 209 -0.75 -16.71 3.82
C GLY A 209 -1.61 -17.52 2.85
N THR A 210 -2.91 -17.19 2.71
CA THR A 210 -3.75 -17.82 1.69
C THR A 210 -3.29 -17.39 0.30
N THR A 211 -3.09 -18.38 -0.58
CA THR A 211 -2.66 -18.14 -1.96
C THR A 211 -3.81 -18.28 -2.94
N ILE A 212 -3.80 -17.45 -3.97
CA ILE A 212 -4.66 -17.55 -5.15
C ILE A 212 -3.81 -18.11 -6.29
N ALA A 213 -4.19 -19.27 -6.79
CA ALA A 213 -3.48 -19.91 -7.89
C ALA A 213 -3.58 -19.09 -9.20
N PRO A 214 -2.56 -19.16 -10.09
CA PRO A 214 -2.64 -18.58 -11.42
C PRO A 214 -3.81 -19.16 -12.23
N GLY A 215 -4.37 -18.37 -13.19
CA GLY A 215 -5.49 -18.77 -14.02
C GLY A 215 -6.88 -18.59 -13.40
N SER A 216 -6.98 -17.96 -12.21
CA SER A 216 -8.27 -17.51 -11.70
C SER A 216 -8.81 -16.34 -12.52
N PRO A 217 -10.08 -16.34 -12.96
CA PRO A 217 -10.66 -15.24 -13.75
C PRO A 217 -10.59 -13.88 -13.03
N VAL A 218 -10.72 -13.87 -11.71
CA VAL A 218 -10.53 -12.66 -10.88
C VAL A 218 -9.09 -12.17 -10.96
N LEU A 219 -8.12 -13.09 -10.87
CA LEU A 219 -6.72 -12.74 -10.94
C LEU A 219 -6.31 -12.20 -12.31
N GLU A 220 -6.80 -12.80 -13.40
CA GLU A 220 -6.53 -12.33 -14.76
C GLU A 220 -7.02 -10.90 -14.97
N GLN A 221 -8.22 -10.58 -14.49
CA GLN A 221 -8.79 -9.23 -14.53
C GLN A 221 -7.96 -8.23 -13.73
N LEU A 222 -7.54 -8.60 -12.51
CA LEU A 222 -6.69 -7.76 -11.64
C LEU A 222 -5.29 -7.54 -12.23
N LEU A 223 -4.70 -8.56 -12.86
CA LEU A 223 -3.43 -8.44 -13.57
C LEU A 223 -3.55 -7.53 -14.80
N GLY A 224 -4.72 -7.50 -15.45
CA GLY A 224 -5.06 -6.53 -16.49
C GLY A 224 -5.25 -5.10 -15.99
N GLY A 225 -5.21 -4.88 -14.68
CA GLY A 225 -5.38 -3.56 -14.07
C GLY A 225 -6.82 -3.14 -13.87
N GLU A 226 -7.77 -4.04 -14.04
CA GLU A 226 -9.18 -3.75 -13.90
C GLU A 226 -9.69 -4.12 -12.50
N PRO A 227 -10.50 -3.26 -11.85
CA PRO A 227 -11.11 -3.58 -10.57
C PRO A 227 -12.17 -4.68 -10.73
N VAL A 228 -12.30 -5.54 -9.71
CA VAL A 228 -13.29 -6.59 -9.65
C VAL A 228 -14.32 -6.30 -8.57
N PHE A 229 -15.59 -6.36 -8.95
CA PHE A 229 -16.72 -6.19 -8.04
C PHE A 229 -17.54 -7.49 -7.99
N ILE A 230 -17.79 -7.97 -6.79
CA ILE A 230 -18.46 -9.23 -6.48
C ILE A 230 -19.67 -8.91 -5.61
N GLU A 231 -20.85 -9.39 -6.00
CA GLU A 231 -22.08 -9.17 -5.21
C GLU A 231 -22.17 -10.10 -3.99
N ASP A 232 -21.69 -11.34 -4.11
CA ASP A 232 -21.57 -12.28 -2.99
C ASP A 232 -20.37 -13.20 -3.22
N SER A 233 -19.33 -13.03 -2.43
CA SER A 233 -18.10 -13.82 -2.52
C SER A 233 -18.33 -15.32 -2.24
N ALA A 234 -19.31 -15.66 -1.42
CA ALA A 234 -19.57 -17.04 -1.05
C ALA A 234 -20.11 -17.87 -2.22
N THR A 235 -20.88 -17.24 -3.11
CA THR A 235 -21.60 -17.91 -4.21
C THR A 235 -21.03 -17.63 -5.59
N ASP A 236 -20.21 -16.59 -5.76
CA ASP A 236 -19.62 -16.24 -7.06
C ASP A 236 -18.64 -17.33 -7.52
N PRO A 237 -18.86 -17.95 -8.70
CA PRO A 237 -18.01 -19.04 -9.21
C PRO A 237 -16.59 -18.59 -9.56
N ARG A 238 -16.36 -17.28 -9.78
CA ARG A 238 -15.03 -16.72 -10.06
C ARG A 238 -14.12 -16.72 -8.83
N MET A 239 -14.71 -16.79 -7.62
CA MET A 239 -13.99 -16.82 -6.36
C MET A 239 -13.54 -18.24 -6.05
N THR A 240 -12.22 -18.46 -6.01
CA THR A 240 -11.59 -19.78 -5.80
C THR A 240 -11.00 -19.98 -4.41
N THR A 241 -10.87 -18.91 -3.62
CA THR A 241 -10.24 -18.96 -2.29
C THR A 241 -11.13 -19.64 -1.24
N PRO A 242 -10.58 -20.45 -0.33
CA PRO A 242 -11.34 -21.05 0.76
C PRO A 242 -12.05 -20.03 1.66
N VAL A 243 -11.44 -18.88 1.85
CA VAL A 243 -11.95 -17.80 2.71
C VAL A 243 -13.19 -17.09 2.16
N ARG A 244 -13.53 -17.32 0.89
CA ARG A 244 -14.71 -16.69 0.24
C ARG A 244 -16.01 -16.89 0.99
N SER A 245 -16.18 -18.06 1.61
CA SER A 245 -17.41 -18.41 2.33
C SER A 245 -17.67 -17.55 3.58
N ARG A 246 -16.67 -16.81 4.06
CA ARG A 246 -16.78 -15.89 5.21
C ARG A 246 -17.37 -14.53 4.84
N PHE A 247 -17.40 -14.18 3.54
CA PHE A 247 -17.69 -12.84 3.06
C PHE A 247 -18.87 -12.82 2.09
N GLY A 248 -19.53 -11.65 2.03
CA GLY A 248 -20.58 -11.31 1.06
C GLY A 248 -20.03 -10.40 -0.05
N PRO A 249 -20.63 -9.20 -0.25
CA PRO A 249 -20.19 -8.27 -1.28
C PRO A 249 -18.72 -7.89 -1.11
N SER A 250 -17.98 -7.85 -2.22
CA SER A 250 -16.54 -7.56 -2.17
C SER A 250 -16.13 -6.69 -3.35
N MET A 251 -15.16 -5.81 -3.12
CA MET A 251 -14.43 -5.13 -4.19
C MET A 251 -12.95 -5.42 -4.07
N MET A 252 -12.31 -5.68 -5.20
CA MET A 252 -10.89 -5.93 -5.33
C MET A 252 -10.31 -4.90 -6.27
N LEU A 253 -9.37 -4.10 -5.77
CA LEU A 253 -8.84 -2.93 -6.43
C LEU A 253 -7.36 -3.13 -6.71
N PRO A 254 -6.90 -3.09 -7.97
CA PRO A 254 -5.50 -3.24 -8.29
C PRO A 254 -4.72 -2.01 -7.77
N LEU A 255 -3.66 -2.25 -7.03
CA LEU A 255 -2.65 -1.25 -6.67
C LEU A 255 -1.59 -1.27 -7.75
N GLN A 256 -1.73 -0.41 -8.75
CA GLN A 256 -0.82 -0.39 -9.90
C GLN A 256 -0.34 1.02 -10.24
N THR A 257 0.87 1.08 -10.78
CA THR A 257 1.47 2.32 -11.29
C THR A 257 2.24 1.99 -12.55
N GLU A 258 2.09 2.80 -13.60
CA GLU A 258 2.76 2.62 -14.90
C GLU A 258 2.59 1.22 -15.50
N GLY A 259 1.40 0.62 -15.33
CA GLY A 259 1.10 -0.72 -15.83
C GLY A 259 1.70 -1.88 -15.02
N ARG A 260 2.42 -1.60 -13.93
CA ARG A 260 2.95 -2.62 -13.02
C ARG A 260 2.02 -2.80 -11.81
N LEU A 261 1.53 -4.01 -11.62
CA LEU A 261 0.76 -4.38 -10.43
C LEU A 261 1.71 -4.57 -9.22
N ILE A 262 1.50 -3.79 -8.17
CA ILE A 262 2.24 -3.85 -6.91
C ILE A 262 1.56 -4.81 -5.94
N GLY A 263 0.22 -4.85 -6.01
CA GLY A 263 -0.62 -5.66 -5.16
C GLY A 263 -2.09 -5.43 -5.47
N THR A 264 -2.96 -5.99 -4.65
CA THR A 264 -4.41 -5.80 -4.71
C THR A 264 -4.94 -5.48 -3.33
N LEU A 265 -5.79 -4.47 -3.26
CA LEU A 265 -6.58 -4.15 -2.07
C LEU A 265 -7.95 -4.79 -2.20
N ALA A 266 -8.28 -5.76 -1.35
CA ALA A 266 -9.60 -6.37 -1.30
C ALA A 266 -10.36 -5.91 -0.05
N LEU A 267 -11.61 -5.53 -0.26
CA LEU A 267 -12.51 -4.95 0.75
C LEU A 267 -13.82 -5.75 0.77
N PRO A 268 -13.86 -6.89 1.44
CA PRO A 268 -15.08 -7.67 1.58
C PRO A 268 -15.96 -7.14 2.72
N ARG A 269 -17.27 -7.14 2.50
CA ARG A 269 -18.31 -6.94 3.51
C ARG A 269 -18.76 -8.27 4.12
N GLY A 270 -19.50 -8.21 5.22
CA GLY A 270 -20.13 -9.37 5.84
C GLY A 270 -21.20 -10.01 4.95
N ARG A 271 -21.53 -11.25 5.24
CA ARG A 271 -22.63 -11.94 4.56
C ARG A 271 -23.97 -11.26 4.91
N GLY A 272 -24.75 -10.96 3.88
CA GLY A 272 -26.03 -10.27 4.04
C GLY A 272 -25.93 -8.74 4.10
N ASP A 273 -24.72 -8.19 4.08
CA ASP A 273 -24.55 -6.74 3.93
C ASP A 273 -24.95 -6.30 2.50
N ARG A 274 -25.25 -5.00 2.35
CA ARG A 274 -25.60 -4.42 1.06
C ARG A 274 -24.42 -4.41 0.09
N PRO A 275 -24.65 -4.55 -1.21
CA PRO A 275 -23.63 -4.35 -2.23
C PRO A 275 -23.02 -2.93 -2.19
N TYR A 276 -21.83 -2.80 -2.77
CA TYR A 276 -21.18 -1.50 -2.94
C TYR A 276 -21.88 -0.69 -4.03
N THR A 277 -22.21 0.57 -3.73
CA THR A 277 -22.78 1.50 -4.70
C THR A 277 -21.73 1.94 -5.73
N GLU A 278 -22.18 2.48 -6.87
CA GLU A 278 -21.27 3.01 -7.89
C GLU A 278 -20.36 4.11 -7.36
N VAL A 279 -20.89 4.99 -6.49
CA VAL A 279 -20.10 6.05 -5.83
C VAL A 279 -19.00 5.44 -4.95
N GLU A 280 -19.32 4.45 -4.13
CA GLU A 280 -18.35 3.75 -3.29
C GLU A 280 -17.26 3.06 -4.13
N ARG A 281 -17.63 2.40 -5.22
CA ARG A 281 -16.70 1.74 -6.16
C ARG A 281 -15.75 2.76 -6.80
N LEU A 282 -16.27 3.90 -7.26
CA LEU A 282 -15.48 4.96 -7.87
C LEU A 282 -14.47 5.55 -6.85
N LEU A 283 -14.94 5.92 -5.65
CA LEU A 283 -14.11 6.51 -4.61
C LEU A 283 -13.01 5.55 -4.13
N ALA A 284 -13.35 4.27 -3.95
CA ALA A 284 -12.40 3.25 -3.56
C ALA A 284 -11.34 2.99 -4.65
N THR A 285 -11.74 3.03 -5.93
CA THR A 285 -10.80 2.90 -7.06
C THR A 285 -9.83 4.09 -7.12
N GLN A 286 -10.33 5.31 -6.91
CA GLN A 286 -9.48 6.50 -6.82
C GLN A 286 -8.50 6.43 -5.64
N PHE A 287 -8.98 5.99 -4.48
CA PHE A 287 -8.15 5.75 -3.31
C PHE A 287 -7.03 4.73 -3.60
N ALA A 288 -7.37 3.58 -4.19
CA ALA A 288 -6.40 2.55 -4.54
C ALA A 288 -5.29 3.08 -5.48
N SER A 289 -5.66 3.90 -6.46
CA SER A 289 -4.71 4.53 -7.38
C SER A 289 -3.75 5.50 -6.66
N GLN A 290 -4.28 6.32 -5.74
CA GLN A 290 -3.46 7.24 -4.93
C GLN A 290 -2.51 6.50 -3.99
N VAL A 291 -3.02 5.45 -3.33
CA VAL A 291 -2.22 4.59 -2.45
C VAL A 291 -1.10 3.87 -3.22
N ALA A 292 -1.39 3.36 -4.43
CA ALA A 292 -0.39 2.73 -5.27
C ALA A 292 0.77 3.68 -5.59
N LEU A 293 0.46 4.93 -5.96
CA LEU A 293 1.47 5.95 -6.20
C LEU A 293 2.27 6.27 -4.93
N ALA A 294 1.61 6.41 -3.77
CA ALA A 294 2.26 6.69 -2.50
C ALA A 294 3.19 5.54 -2.07
N LEU A 295 2.80 4.28 -2.29
CA LEU A 295 3.63 3.10 -2.02
C LEU A 295 4.91 3.10 -2.87
N VAL A 296 4.82 3.41 -4.18
CA VAL A 296 5.99 3.51 -5.06
C VAL A 296 6.93 4.64 -4.62
N LEU A 297 6.37 5.80 -4.26
CA LEU A 297 7.18 6.92 -3.79
C LEU A 297 7.88 6.59 -2.46
N ALA A 298 7.20 5.93 -1.54
CA ALA A 298 7.78 5.50 -0.27
C ALA A 298 8.91 4.48 -0.47
N ASP A 299 8.72 3.49 -1.36
CA ASP A 299 9.74 2.50 -1.71
C ASP A 299 10.96 3.14 -2.39
N ALA A 300 10.72 4.05 -3.34
CA ALA A 300 11.79 4.80 -4.01
C ALA A 300 12.57 5.70 -3.03
N ARG A 301 11.89 6.32 -2.06
CA ARG A 301 12.52 7.12 -1.02
C ARG A 301 13.39 6.26 -0.10
N HIS A 302 12.84 5.14 0.39
CA HIS A 302 13.56 4.20 1.24
C HIS A 302 14.80 3.65 0.54
N SER A 303 14.69 3.29 -0.73
CA SER A 303 15.82 2.82 -1.56
C SER A 303 16.90 3.90 -1.70
N ARG A 304 16.53 5.19 -1.88
CA ARG A 304 17.48 6.30 -1.95
C ARG A 304 18.20 6.53 -0.62
N GLU A 305 17.48 6.49 0.49
CA GLU A 305 18.04 6.63 1.84
C GLU A 305 19.08 5.53 2.12
N LEU A 306 18.77 4.28 1.76
CA LEU A 306 19.71 3.18 1.86
C LEU A 306 20.95 3.39 0.97
N LEU A 307 20.78 3.80 -0.28
CA LEU A 307 21.89 4.09 -1.18
C LEU A 307 22.78 5.21 -0.63
N ALA A 308 22.21 6.28 -0.09
CA ALA A 308 22.98 7.37 0.52
C ALA A 308 23.82 6.90 1.70
N VAL A 309 23.30 6.00 2.53
CA VAL A 309 24.07 5.39 3.63
C VAL A 309 25.23 4.55 3.09
N TYR A 310 25.03 3.81 2.00
CA TYR A 310 26.11 3.02 1.38
C TYR A 310 27.19 3.91 0.78
N GLU A 311 26.79 4.96 0.04
CA GLU A 311 27.73 5.92 -0.55
C GLU A 311 28.55 6.64 0.53
N ASP A 312 27.94 6.99 1.66
CA ASP A 312 28.62 7.62 2.78
C ASP A 312 29.62 6.67 3.44
N ARG A 313 29.25 5.41 3.68
CA ARG A 313 30.13 4.38 4.21
C ARG A 313 31.33 4.12 3.29
N ASP A 314 31.09 4.05 1.97
CA ASP A 314 32.15 3.83 0.99
C ASP A 314 33.08 5.03 0.87
N ARG A 315 32.56 6.26 1.02
CA ARG A 315 33.38 7.47 1.12
C ARG A 315 34.25 7.44 2.36
N ILE A 316 33.67 7.18 3.54
CA ILE A 316 34.42 7.10 4.79
C ILE A 316 35.50 6.03 4.72
N ALA A 317 35.21 4.88 4.15
CA ALA A 317 36.18 3.80 4.00
C ALA A 317 37.38 4.23 3.12
N ARG A 318 37.12 4.95 2.01
CA ARG A 318 38.18 5.49 1.14
C ARG A 318 39.00 6.57 1.85
N ASP A 319 38.34 7.51 2.52
CA ASP A 319 39.03 8.57 3.25
C ASP A 319 39.93 8.02 4.36
N LEU A 320 39.48 6.98 5.07
CA LEU A 320 40.28 6.26 6.05
C LEU A 320 41.47 5.54 5.42
N HIS A 321 41.27 4.89 4.30
CA HIS A 321 42.35 4.22 3.59
C HIS A 321 43.43 5.21 3.12
N ASP A 322 43.02 6.28 2.45
CA ASP A 322 43.95 7.21 1.80
C ASP A 322 44.66 8.10 2.80
N LEU A 323 43.99 8.52 3.87
CA LEU A 323 44.57 9.46 4.84
C LEU A 323 45.30 8.75 5.98
N VAL A 324 44.68 7.71 6.55
CA VAL A 324 45.18 7.08 7.80
C VAL A 324 46.21 5.99 7.45
N VAL A 325 45.85 5.06 6.55
CA VAL A 325 46.76 3.96 6.23
C VAL A 325 48.03 4.47 5.58
N GLN A 326 47.95 5.45 4.62
CA GLN A 326 49.14 6.01 3.98
C GLN A 326 50.07 6.76 4.97
N ARG A 327 49.48 7.53 5.94
CA ARG A 327 50.26 8.21 7.00
C ARG A 327 50.93 7.22 7.92
N LEU A 328 50.22 6.21 8.39
CA LEU A 328 50.78 5.16 9.25
C LEU A 328 51.91 4.41 8.57
N PHE A 329 51.74 4.07 7.25
CA PHE A 329 52.78 3.43 6.46
C PHE A 329 54.00 4.30 6.28
N ALA A 330 53.84 5.59 6.01
CA ALA A 330 54.96 6.54 5.90
C ALA A 330 55.72 6.69 7.24
N THR A 331 55.01 6.70 8.33
CA THR A 331 55.59 6.78 9.68
C THR A 331 56.36 5.49 10.01
N GLY A 332 55.81 4.34 9.69
CA GLY A 332 56.50 3.04 9.84
C GLY A 332 57.79 2.97 9.06
N MET A 333 57.78 3.41 7.80
CA MET A 333 59.02 3.46 6.96
C MET A 333 60.10 4.44 7.54
N MET A 334 59.66 5.56 8.11
CA MET A 334 60.59 6.50 8.78
C MET A 334 61.23 5.87 10.04
N LEU A 335 60.44 5.17 10.84
CA LEU A 335 60.92 4.46 12.02
C LEU A 335 61.88 3.33 11.66
N GLU A 336 61.55 2.49 10.65
CA GLU A 336 62.42 1.45 10.15
C GLU A 336 63.76 2.03 9.62
N SER A 337 63.68 3.15 8.88
CA SER A 337 64.90 3.76 8.32
C SER A 337 65.79 4.34 9.42
N THR A 338 65.18 4.79 10.52
CA THR A 338 65.90 5.30 11.72
C THR A 338 66.54 4.14 12.49
N GLN A 339 65.82 3.02 12.64
CA GLN A 339 66.34 1.80 13.26
C GLN A 339 67.55 1.24 12.50
N ARG A 340 67.50 1.16 11.17
CA ARG A 340 68.60 0.71 10.30
C ARG A 340 69.82 1.63 10.38
N ARG A 341 69.61 2.95 10.47
CA ARG A 341 70.67 3.93 10.66
C ARG A 341 71.34 3.81 12.03
N ASN A 342 70.59 3.60 13.10
CA ASN A 342 71.11 3.37 14.45
C ASN A 342 71.90 2.06 14.50
N ALA A 343 71.40 0.96 13.94
CA ALA A 343 72.12 -0.32 13.86
C ALA A 343 73.45 -0.24 13.08
N ALA A 344 73.53 0.62 12.05
CA ALA A 344 74.74 0.83 11.25
C ALA A 344 75.80 1.71 11.97
N ASN A 345 75.45 2.46 13.00
CA ASN A 345 76.32 3.33 13.76
C ASN A 345 76.81 2.72 15.10
N GLU A 346 76.55 1.44 15.38
CA GLU A 346 76.95 0.76 16.62
C GLU A 346 78.42 0.49 16.75
N GLY A 347 79.09 1.41 17.44
CA GLY A 347 80.29 1.19 18.20
C GLY A 347 79.96 1.28 19.71
N GLY A 348 79.41 0.19 20.24
CA GLY A 348 79.59 -0.19 21.65
C GLY A 348 79.00 0.68 22.78
N ASP A 349 77.70 1.01 22.76
CA ASP A 349 77.08 1.56 24.00
C ASP A 349 75.65 0.92 24.14
N GLY A 350 75.38 0.36 25.36
CA GLY A 350 74.09 -0.31 25.66
C GLY A 350 72.84 0.59 25.54
N GLN A 351 73.01 1.92 25.38
CA GLN A 351 71.92 2.86 25.07
C GLN A 351 71.40 2.71 23.62
N ALA A 352 72.25 2.32 22.68
CA ALA A 352 71.85 2.11 21.27
C ALA A 352 70.95 0.87 21.12
N GLU A 353 71.17 -0.16 21.92
CA GLU A 353 70.39 -1.39 21.94
C GLU A 353 68.99 -1.17 22.50
N GLU A 354 68.87 -0.37 23.54
CA GLU A 354 67.59 0.03 24.17
C GLU A 354 66.72 0.93 23.25
N VAL A 355 67.36 1.83 22.50
CA VAL A 355 66.69 2.67 21.48
C VAL A 355 66.23 1.82 20.30
N SER A 356 67.04 0.86 19.83
CA SER A 356 66.68 -0.05 18.73
C SER A 356 65.53 -0.96 19.11
N ALA A 357 65.49 -1.48 20.34
CA ALA A 357 64.39 -2.28 20.86
C ALA A 357 63.08 -1.45 21.03
N THR A 358 63.19 -0.17 21.36
CA THR A 358 62.04 0.74 21.51
C THR A 358 61.47 1.10 20.13
N LEU A 359 62.33 1.34 19.15
CA LEU A 359 61.94 1.56 17.74
C LEU A 359 61.27 0.32 17.13
N GLY A 360 61.78 -0.88 17.41
CA GLY A 360 61.18 -2.14 16.98
C GLY A 360 59.74 -2.29 17.50
N ARG A 361 59.56 -2.07 18.82
CA ARG A 361 58.19 -2.11 19.41
C ARG A 361 57.27 -1.08 18.81
N ALA A 362 57.72 0.13 18.48
CA ALA A 362 56.90 1.16 17.84
C ALA A 362 56.52 0.79 16.41
N VAL A 363 57.37 0.09 15.67
CA VAL A 363 57.03 -0.44 14.33
C VAL A 363 55.97 -1.54 14.43
N ASP A 364 56.17 -2.50 15.35
CA ASP A 364 55.19 -3.58 15.58
C ASP A 364 53.79 -3.04 15.99
N GLU A 365 53.75 -2.03 16.81
CA GLU A 365 52.49 -1.39 17.26
C GLU A 365 51.81 -0.62 16.10
N LEU A 366 52.59 0.02 15.24
CA LEU A 366 52.08 0.64 14.00
C LEU A 366 51.52 -0.36 13.04
N GLU A 367 52.18 -1.50 12.82
CA GLU A 367 51.68 -2.55 11.97
C GLU A 367 50.40 -3.15 12.49
N ALA A 368 50.27 -3.37 13.81
CA ALA A 368 49.04 -3.82 14.44
C ALA A 368 47.92 -2.81 14.20
N THR A 369 48.20 -1.51 14.41
CA THR A 369 47.22 -0.42 14.18
C THR A 369 46.76 -0.37 12.70
N VAL A 370 47.67 -0.56 11.74
CA VAL A 370 47.32 -0.63 10.31
C VAL A 370 46.38 -1.79 10.04
N GLN A 371 46.58 -2.95 10.66
CA GLN A 371 45.68 -4.11 10.51
C GLN A 371 44.32 -3.89 11.14
N GLU A 372 44.26 -3.23 12.31
CA GLU A 372 42.97 -2.85 12.92
C GLU A 372 42.17 -1.89 12.04
N VAL A 373 42.85 -0.85 11.51
CA VAL A 373 42.19 0.10 10.59
C VAL A 373 41.71 -0.59 9.32
N ARG A 374 42.51 -1.48 8.72
CA ARG A 374 42.08 -2.28 7.56
C ARG A 374 40.85 -3.13 7.88
N THR A 375 40.83 -3.75 9.05
CA THR A 375 39.68 -4.56 9.49
C THR A 375 38.42 -3.69 9.67
N ALA A 376 38.56 -2.49 10.24
CA ALA A 376 37.45 -1.53 10.40
C ALA A 376 36.93 -1.03 9.04
N ILE A 377 37.83 -0.72 8.10
CA ILE A 377 37.48 -0.34 6.72
C ILE A 377 36.70 -1.48 6.04
N PHE A 378 37.18 -2.71 6.21
CA PHE A 378 36.50 -3.91 5.67
C PHE A 378 35.09 -4.07 6.25
N ALA A 379 34.90 -3.88 7.54
CA ALA A 379 33.59 -3.95 8.20
C ALA A 379 32.64 -2.85 7.70
N LEU A 380 33.14 -1.65 7.40
CA LEU A 380 32.34 -0.55 6.84
C LEU A 380 31.87 -0.84 5.40
N GLN A 381 32.66 -1.56 4.63
CA GLN A 381 32.35 -1.92 3.24
C GLN A 381 31.42 -3.14 3.12
N GLN A 382 31.23 -3.90 4.20
CA GLN A 382 30.29 -5.03 4.17
C GLN A 382 28.84 -4.52 4.14
N PRO A 383 28.01 -4.99 3.17
CA PRO A 383 26.58 -4.70 3.20
C PRO A 383 25.94 -5.35 4.43
N PRO A 384 25.00 -4.67 5.12
CA PRO A 384 24.25 -5.29 6.21
C PRO A 384 23.50 -6.53 5.73
N ALA A 385 23.24 -7.47 6.64
CA ALA A 385 22.52 -8.72 6.35
C ALA A 385 21.12 -8.47 5.75
N ASP A 386 20.53 -7.31 6.05
CA ASP A 386 19.19 -6.89 5.63
C ASP A 386 19.20 -6.02 4.34
N ALA A 387 20.31 -5.96 3.60
CA ALA A 387 20.39 -5.18 2.37
C ALA A 387 19.34 -5.65 1.36
N PRO A 388 18.66 -4.69 0.65
CA PRO A 388 17.66 -5.04 -0.36
C PRO A 388 18.25 -6.02 -1.39
N THR A 389 17.43 -6.95 -1.86
CA THR A 389 17.80 -7.97 -2.86
C THR A 389 17.96 -7.37 -4.27
N THR A 390 18.48 -6.14 -4.36
CA THR A 390 18.81 -5.49 -5.62
C THR A 390 19.95 -6.21 -6.31
N PHE A 391 20.06 -6.07 -7.62
CA PHE A 391 21.14 -6.70 -8.39
C PHE A 391 22.52 -6.28 -7.88
N ARG A 392 22.74 -4.98 -7.61
CA ARG A 392 23.97 -4.48 -6.98
C ARG A 392 24.24 -5.15 -5.64
N GLY A 393 23.22 -5.25 -4.79
CA GLY A 393 23.32 -5.93 -3.49
C GLY A 393 23.70 -7.40 -3.64
N LYS A 394 23.19 -8.11 -4.65
CA LYS A 394 23.59 -9.49 -4.95
C LYS A 394 25.05 -9.59 -5.35
N VAL A 395 25.54 -8.71 -6.25
CA VAL A 395 26.95 -8.67 -6.69
C VAL A 395 27.88 -8.36 -5.51
N LEU A 396 27.57 -7.32 -4.71
CA LEU A 396 28.37 -6.94 -3.55
C LEU A 396 28.43 -8.04 -2.49
N ARG A 397 27.36 -8.79 -2.30
CA ARG A 397 27.35 -9.95 -1.39
C ARG A 397 28.25 -11.09 -1.88
N GLU A 398 28.27 -11.37 -3.18
CA GLU A 398 29.17 -12.38 -3.77
C GLU A 398 30.64 -11.97 -3.65
N THR A 399 30.97 -10.70 -3.91
CA THR A 399 32.35 -10.20 -3.78
C THR A 399 32.81 -10.15 -2.32
N ALA A 400 31.92 -9.76 -1.38
CA ALA A 400 32.22 -9.78 0.05
C ALA A 400 32.42 -11.20 0.59
N GLY A 401 31.57 -12.15 0.15
CA GLY A 401 31.74 -13.57 0.51
C GLY A 401 33.06 -14.15 0.00
N ALA A 402 33.48 -13.77 -1.19
CA ALA A 402 34.76 -14.22 -1.79
C ALA A 402 35.96 -13.58 -1.04
N ALA A 403 35.86 -12.36 -0.55
CA ALA A 403 36.94 -11.68 0.17
C ALA A 403 37.40 -12.45 1.42
N ALA A 404 36.48 -13.07 2.13
CA ALA A 404 36.77 -13.90 3.31
C ALA A 404 37.69 -15.11 2.97
N VAL A 405 37.58 -15.63 1.75
CA VAL A 405 38.38 -16.78 1.26
C VAL A 405 39.72 -16.32 0.60
N LEU A 406 39.64 -15.16 -0.06
CA LEU A 406 40.78 -14.61 -0.83
C LEU A 406 41.77 -13.83 0.02
N GLY A 407 41.33 -13.34 1.18
CA GLY A 407 42.13 -12.41 2.02
C GLY A 407 42.32 -11.01 1.39
N VAL A 408 41.65 -10.77 0.25
CA VAL A 408 41.70 -9.50 -0.49
C VAL A 408 40.28 -9.11 -0.88
N GLN A 409 39.90 -7.84 -0.64
CA GLN A 409 38.63 -7.31 -1.02
C GLN A 409 38.57 -6.97 -2.51
N PRO A 410 37.69 -7.63 -3.31
CA PRO A 410 37.48 -7.24 -4.70
C PRO A 410 36.90 -5.84 -4.80
N SER A 411 37.48 -4.95 -5.57
CA SER A 411 36.90 -3.65 -5.90
C SER A 411 35.77 -3.83 -6.92
N THR A 412 34.64 -3.22 -6.70
CA THR A 412 33.45 -3.38 -7.57
C THR A 412 33.05 -2.05 -8.18
N ARG A 413 32.90 -2.00 -9.52
CA ARG A 413 32.46 -0.82 -10.26
C ARG A 413 31.22 -1.15 -11.08
N PHE A 414 30.24 -0.23 -11.05
CA PHE A 414 29.02 -0.32 -11.86
C PHE A 414 28.93 0.86 -12.81
N THR A 415 28.61 0.59 -14.08
CA THR A 415 28.43 1.62 -15.12
C THR A 415 27.02 1.50 -15.71
N GLY A 416 26.25 2.59 -15.63
CA GLY A 416 24.88 2.69 -16.11
C GLY A 416 23.81 2.21 -15.11
N PRO A 417 22.53 2.22 -15.49
CA PRO A 417 21.38 1.89 -14.64
C PRO A 417 21.17 0.37 -14.52
N VAL A 418 22.06 -0.31 -13.80
CA VAL A 418 22.10 -1.79 -13.70
C VAL A 418 20.82 -2.38 -13.11
N GLU A 419 20.18 -1.69 -12.15
CA GLU A 419 18.95 -2.18 -11.49
C GLU A 419 17.75 -2.27 -12.44
N ASN A 420 17.65 -1.33 -13.38
CA ASN A 420 16.52 -1.22 -14.28
C ASN A 420 16.69 -1.98 -15.59
N ARG A 421 17.93 -2.36 -15.93
CA ARG A 421 18.24 -2.99 -17.20
C ARG A 421 18.50 -4.49 -17.12
N ILE A 422 18.96 -4.99 -15.97
CA ILE A 422 19.29 -6.40 -15.81
C ILE A 422 18.06 -7.17 -15.33
N THR A 423 17.56 -8.07 -16.18
CA THR A 423 16.45 -8.97 -15.85
C THR A 423 16.92 -10.17 -15.02
N ASP A 424 16.03 -10.82 -14.26
CA ASP A 424 16.39 -11.97 -13.40
C ASP A 424 17.12 -13.11 -14.11
N PRO A 425 16.78 -13.53 -15.34
CA PRO A 425 17.55 -14.57 -16.06
C PRO A 425 18.98 -14.14 -16.38
N VAL A 426 19.19 -12.86 -16.69
CA VAL A 426 20.52 -12.30 -16.99
C VAL A 426 21.31 -12.15 -15.70
N ALA A 427 20.67 -11.67 -14.63
CA ALA A 427 21.24 -11.53 -13.29
C ALA A 427 21.79 -12.88 -12.77
N GLY A 428 20.99 -13.94 -12.85
CA GLY A 428 21.39 -15.28 -12.42
C GLY A 428 22.62 -15.82 -13.16
N ARG A 429 22.68 -15.63 -14.47
CA ARG A 429 23.84 -16.03 -15.29
C ARG A 429 25.10 -15.23 -14.94
N LEU A 430 24.98 -13.90 -14.82
CA LEU A 430 26.06 -13.01 -14.44
C LEU A 430 26.67 -13.39 -13.09
N LEU A 431 25.81 -13.59 -12.05
CA LEU A 431 26.26 -14.00 -10.71
C LEU A 431 26.94 -15.36 -10.73
N SER A 432 26.50 -16.29 -11.56
CA SER A 432 27.17 -17.61 -11.72
C SER A 432 28.55 -17.47 -12.32
N VAL A 433 28.74 -16.59 -13.31
CA VAL A 433 30.04 -16.29 -13.90
C VAL A 433 30.96 -15.59 -12.90
N LEU A 434 30.45 -14.61 -12.16
CA LEU A 434 31.16 -13.90 -11.11
C LEU A 434 31.70 -14.86 -10.03
N ARG A 435 30.85 -15.74 -9.49
CA ARG A 435 31.29 -16.78 -8.52
C ARG A 435 32.40 -17.65 -9.08
N ARG A 436 32.30 -18.07 -10.32
CA ARG A 436 33.29 -18.90 -10.96
C ARG A 436 34.63 -18.15 -11.14
N ALA A 437 34.59 -16.88 -11.53
CA ALA A 437 35.78 -16.05 -11.69
C ALA A 437 36.47 -15.82 -10.33
N LEU A 438 35.71 -15.47 -9.28
CA LEU A 438 36.25 -15.30 -7.92
C LEU A 438 36.83 -16.61 -7.35
N ALA A 439 36.18 -17.75 -7.57
CA ALA A 439 36.70 -19.05 -7.22
C ALA A 439 37.95 -19.46 -8.07
N GLY A 440 38.08 -18.89 -9.26
CA GLY A 440 39.33 -19.01 -10.08
C GLY A 440 40.47 -18.24 -9.45
N ALA A 441 40.22 -16.99 -9.04
CA ALA A 441 41.19 -16.13 -8.38
C ALA A 441 41.73 -16.76 -7.08
N SER A 442 40.89 -17.42 -6.27
CA SER A 442 41.34 -18.08 -5.03
C SER A 442 42.29 -19.25 -5.21
N ARG A 443 42.44 -19.76 -6.42
CA ARG A 443 43.36 -20.83 -6.76
C ARG A 443 44.73 -20.35 -7.33
N ARG A 444 44.86 -19.04 -7.54
CA ARG A 444 46.08 -18.40 -8.00
C ARG A 444 46.98 -17.98 -6.83
N SER A 445 48.28 -17.93 -7.06
CA SER A 445 49.21 -17.50 -6.02
C SER A 445 49.52 -16.01 -6.16
N GLY A 446 49.65 -15.32 -5.02
CA GLY A 446 50.10 -13.94 -4.97
C GLY A 446 49.03 -12.91 -5.37
N VAL A 447 47.74 -13.27 -5.34
CA VAL A 447 46.67 -12.33 -5.61
C VAL A 447 46.66 -11.26 -4.54
N SER A 448 46.87 -10.01 -4.94
CA SER A 448 46.82 -8.84 -4.06
C SER A 448 45.75 -7.83 -4.45
N ARG A 449 45.21 -7.93 -5.66
CA ARG A 449 44.15 -7.05 -6.19
C ARG A 449 43.20 -7.81 -7.08
N ILE A 450 41.90 -7.55 -6.88
CA ILE A 450 40.82 -8.05 -7.72
C ILE A 450 39.90 -6.91 -8.09
N GLU A 451 39.60 -6.74 -9.38
CA GLU A 451 38.68 -5.73 -9.90
C GLU A 451 37.50 -6.43 -10.58
N VAL A 452 36.28 -6.01 -10.17
CA VAL A 452 35.02 -6.47 -10.77
C VAL A 452 34.32 -5.27 -11.39
N ALA A 453 34.04 -5.31 -12.68
CA ALA A 453 33.28 -4.25 -13.36
C ALA A 453 32.01 -4.82 -14.01
N VAL A 454 30.90 -4.17 -13.81
CA VAL A 454 29.62 -4.48 -14.46
C VAL A 454 29.17 -3.25 -15.23
N ASP A 455 29.06 -3.37 -16.55
CA ASP A 455 28.70 -2.27 -17.45
C ASP A 455 27.50 -2.65 -18.32
N VAL A 456 26.38 -1.88 -18.18
CA VAL A 456 25.15 -2.05 -18.97
C VAL A 456 25.01 -1.03 -20.11
N THR A 457 26.06 -0.25 -20.36
CA THR A 457 26.07 0.75 -21.45
C THR A 457 26.70 0.20 -22.73
N VAL A 458 27.20 -1.04 -22.71
CA VAL A 458 27.86 -1.66 -23.84
C VAL A 458 26.89 -2.04 -24.95
N THR A 459 27.38 -1.92 -26.20
CA THR A 459 26.71 -2.45 -27.37
C THR A 459 27.45 -3.74 -27.79
N LEU A 460 26.70 -4.82 -27.97
CA LEU A 460 27.24 -6.10 -28.40
C LEU A 460 27.65 -6.06 -29.89
N PRO A 461 28.47 -7.01 -30.36
CA PRO A 461 28.89 -7.07 -31.77
C PRO A 461 27.73 -7.16 -32.78
N ASP A 462 26.57 -7.63 -32.34
CA ASP A 462 25.34 -7.72 -33.14
C ASP A 462 24.48 -6.44 -33.10
N GLY A 463 24.99 -5.34 -32.50
CA GLY A 463 24.33 -4.04 -32.40
C GLY A 463 23.29 -3.96 -31.31
N ARG A 464 23.00 -5.01 -30.52
CA ARG A 464 22.04 -4.99 -29.42
C ARG A 464 22.64 -4.42 -28.15
N PRO A 465 21.82 -3.75 -27.30
CA PRO A 465 22.25 -3.39 -25.95
C PRO A 465 22.61 -4.63 -25.14
N GLY A 466 23.68 -4.55 -24.38
CA GLY A 466 24.18 -5.68 -23.61
C GLY A 466 24.72 -5.30 -22.24
N VAL A 467 24.99 -6.31 -21.41
CA VAL A 467 25.77 -6.22 -20.19
C VAL A 467 27.12 -6.89 -20.35
N ARG A 468 28.15 -6.24 -19.81
CA ARG A 468 29.50 -6.80 -19.72
C ARG A 468 29.89 -6.94 -18.26
N LEU A 469 30.34 -8.12 -17.87
CA LEU A 469 31.05 -8.39 -16.63
C LEU A 469 32.53 -8.58 -16.95
N THR A 470 33.39 -7.87 -16.24
CA THR A 470 34.85 -8.07 -16.30
C THR A 470 35.36 -8.34 -14.89
N VAL A 471 36.14 -9.40 -14.72
CA VAL A 471 36.81 -9.70 -13.45
C VAL A 471 38.30 -9.87 -13.81
N HIS A 472 39.13 -9.03 -13.21
CA HIS A 472 40.56 -9.01 -13.35
C HIS A 472 41.24 -9.25 -12.00
N ASP A 473 42.27 -10.10 -11.96
CA ASP A 473 43.14 -10.28 -10.79
C ASP A 473 44.62 -10.26 -11.20
N ASP A 474 45.47 -9.89 -10.25
CA ASP A 474 46.94 -9.78 -10.45
C ASP A 474 47.72 -11.07 -10.08
N GLY A 475 47.00 -12.18 -9.86
CA GLY A 475 47.61 -13.45 -9.44
C GLY A 475 48.36 -14.17 -10.56
N THR A 476 49.37 -14.94 -10.18
CA THR A 476 50.10 -15.79 -11.10
C THR A 476 49.42 -17.16 -11.27
N PRO A 477 49.21 -17.65 -12.51
CA PRO A 477 48.53 -18.93 -12.73
C PRO A 477 49.42 -20.10 -12.25
N ASN A 478 48.86 -20.95 -11.40
CA ASN A 478 49.46 -22.22 -11.02
C ASN A 478 49.14 -23.30 -12.07
N GLY A 479 50.03 -23.47 -13.10
CA GLY A 479 49.82 -24.43 -14.18
C GLY A 479 48.98 -23.91 -15.35
N ALA A 480 48.59 -24.78 -16.29
CA ALA A 480 47.89 -24.45 -17.54
C ALA A 480 46.42 -23.96 -17.34
N SER A 481 46.15 -23.23 -16.30
CA SER A 481 44.78 -22.83 -15.91
C SER A 481 44.57 -21.33 -16.08
N ALA A 482 43.59 -21.00 -16.90
CA ALA A 482 42.75 -19.80 -17.01
C ALA A 482 43.38 -18.41 -16.86
N ASP A 483 43.15 -17.63 -17.91
CA ASP A 483 43.37 -16.20 -18.04
C ASP A 483 43.01 -15.41 -16.76
N PRO A 484 43.86 -14.49 -16.25
CA PRO A 484 43.54 -13.61 -15.14
C PRO A 484 42.37 -12.67 -15.46
N ASP A 485 42.02 -12.52 -16.72
CA ASP A 485 40.93 -11.68 -17.22
C ASP A 485 39.73 -12.52 -17.64
N VAL A 486 38.68 -12.47 -16.84
CA VAL A 486 37.39 -13.08 -17.21
C VAL A 486 36.45 -12.00 -17.73
N THR A 487 36.13 -12.05 -19.02
CA THR A 487 35.10 -11.18 -19.61
C THR A 487 33.90 -11.99 -20.06
N TRP A 488 32.74 -11.60 -19.67
CA TRP A 488 31.43 -12.18 -20.05
C TRP A 488 30.49 -11.12 -20.55
N GLN A 489 29.69 -11.42 -21.58
CA GLN A 489 28.70 -10.52 -22.15
C GLN A 489 27.40 -11.25 -22.43
N SER A 490 26.28 -10.54 -22.31
CA SER A 490 24.94 -11.03 -22.64
C SER A 490 24.06 -9.89 -23.15
N PRO A 491 23.10 -10.14 -24.03
CA PRO A 491 22.02 -9.20 -24.29
C PRO A 491 21.23 -8.91 -22.99
N LEU A 492 20.75 -7.67 -22.90
CA LEU A 492 19.90 -7.20 -21.80
C LEU A 492 18.46 -7.61 -22.00
#